data_890da01a2d67a3b2c7017e0e121661c5
#
_entry.id   890da01a2d67a3b2c7017e0e121661c5
#
_cell.length_a   1.000
_cell.length_b   1.000
_cell.length_c   1.000
_cell.angle_alpha   90.00
_cell.angle_beta   90.00
_cell.angle_gamma   90.00
#
_symmetry.space_group_name_H-M   'P 1'
#
loop_
_entity.id
_entity.type
_entity.pdbx_description
1 polymer ?
#
loop_
_entity_poly.entity_id
_entity_poly.type
_entity_poly.pdbx_seq_one_letter_code
_entity_poly.pdbx_strand_id
1 'polypeptide(L)'
;MVRVCFRIPLLSLKQENNQKEATDGHVTVTVYSGEQLGKESDVTSSVSMGAKTCDIVACGPSELAKYDPTFSLFDAPYVFNDGDSMVAFANSDEVQSLYDSLAEKSNLRCLGMYYYGSREVTTNKYAAKTPAELKGCKLRVPDSEMAMAYGAALGATPVVMSLGEVYMGIQQGVVDGQENPLPTINSNAFYEVCDNLLMTDHVIAAVTYTMDENVWKSMPADLQDIVKECVFTSCDSITKDIQAQEAELQDTLKEKGMNIVEVDKDAFKANVQGIYDKYADTWGDWLATAQSFNK
;
A
#
# COMPACT_ATOMS: atom_id res chain seq x y z
N MET A 1 6.64 25.51 -5.89
CA MET A 1 5.84 24.51 -6.66
C MET A 1 6.31 23.14 -6.23
N VAL A 2 5.43 22.37 -5.58
CA VAL A 2 5.73 21.00 -5.13
C VAL A 2 5.14 20.04 -6.14
N ARG A 3 5.94 19.10 -6.65
CA ARG A 3 5.52 18.10 -7.63
C ARG A 3 5.22 16.79 -6.92
N VAL A 4 4.00 16.28 -7.07
CA VAL A 4 3.53 15.07 -6.42
C VAL A 4 3.24 14.00 -7.46
N CYS A 5 3.78 12.81 -7.29
CA CYS A 5 3.55 11.67 -8.15
C CYS A 5 2.58 10.69 -7.49
N PHE A 6 1.46 10.41 -8.15
CA PHE A 6 0.45 9.46 -7.67
C PHE A 6 0.17 8.34 -8.67
N ARG A 7 -0.14 7.18 -8.13
CA ARG A 7 -0.55 6.01 -8.90
C ARG A 7 -2.06 5.98 -9.22
N ILE A 8 -2.91 6.71 -8.47
CA ILE A 8 -4.38 6.61 -8.53
C ILE A 8 -5.01 7.96 -8.86
N PRO A 9 -5.86 8.07 -9.93
CA PRO A 9 -6.37 9.34 -10.45
C PRO A 9 -7.42 10.06 -9.58
N LEU A 10 -8.23 9.34 -8.79
CA LEU A 10 -9.45 9.89 -8.15
C LEU A 10 -9.21 10.79 -6.93
N LEU A 11 -8.04 10.72 -6.32
CA LEU A 11 -7.76 11.35 -5.02
C LEU A 11 -6.94 12.63 -5.12
N SER A 12 -6.41 12.93 -6.29
CA SER A 12 -5.44 13.99 -6.54
C SER A 12 -6.03 15.41 -6.55
N LEU A 13 -7.23 15.59 -7.09
CA LEU A 13 -7.84 16.92 -7.26
C LEU A 13 -8.25 17.59 -5.95
N LYS A 14 -8.65 16.81 -4.92
CA LYS A 14 -8.97 17.36 -3.59
C LYS A 14 -7.73 17.92 -2.90
N GLN A 15 -6.56 17.29 -3.06
CA GLN A 15 -5.30 17.73 -2.45
C GLN A 15 -4.73 19.00 -3.07
N GLU A 16 -4.79 19.14 -4.41
CA GLU A 16 -4.31 20.33 -5.11
C GLU A 16 -4.97 21.61 -4.59
N ASN A 17 -6.29 21.55 -4.35
CA ASN A 17 -7.06 22.71 -3.88
C ASN A 17 -6.80 23.01 -2.40
N ASN A 18 -6.79 21.99 -1.54
CA ASN A 18 -6.63 22.19 -0.10
C ASN A 18 -5.27 22.81 0.27
N GLN A 19 -4.17 22.35 -0.32
CA GLN A 19 -2.84 22.88 -0.02
C GLN A 19 -2.64 24.29 -0.58
N LYS A 20 -3.19 24.59 -1.74
CA LYS A 20 -3.09 25.93 -2.34
C LYS A 20 -3.82 26.97 -1.50
N GLU A 21 -5.02 26.64 -1.02
CA GLU A 21 -5.82 27.55 -0.17
C GLU A 21 -5.18 27.72 1.22
N ALA A 22 -4.75 26.61 1.85
CA ALA A 22 -4.17 26.63 3.19
C ALA A 22 -2.82 27.38 3.27
N THR A 23 -2.10 27.52 2.15
CA THR A 23 -0.77 28.15 2.10
C THR A 23 -0.79 29.50 1.38
N ASP A 24 -1.93 30.14 1.17
CA ASP A 24 -2.08 31.39 0.40
C ASP A 24 -1.34 31.34 -0.96
N GLY A 25 -1.25 30.16 -1.56
CA GLY A 25 -0.57 29.90 -2.82
C GLY A 25 0.95 29.77 -2.74
N HIS A 26 1.55 29.77 -1.56
CA HIS A 26 2.98 29.53 -1.39
C HIS A 26 3.40 28.09 -1.75
N VAL A 27 2.49 27.12 -1.54
CA VAL A 27 2.66 25.75 -2.02
C VAL A 27 1.62 25.46 -3.09
N THR A 28 2.06 25.00 -4.24
CA THR A 28 1.21 24.49 -5.31
C THR A 28 1.59 23.04 -5.58
N VAL A 29 0.60 22.18 -5.61
CA VAL A 29 0.76 20.75 -5.89
C VAL A 29 0.35 20.52 -7.35
N THR A 30 1.20 19.81 -8.10
CA THR A 30 0.86 19.30 -9.44
C THR A 30 0.93 17.78 -9.37
N VAL A 31 -0.16 17.12 -9.73
CA VAL A 31 -0.29 15.67 -9.67
C VAL A 31 0.03 15.04 -11.01
N TYR A 32 0.87 14.02 -10.97
CA TYR A 32 1.22 13.16 -12.11
C TYR A 32 0.72 11.74 -11.82
N SER A 33 -0.42 11.37 -12.37
CA SER A 33 -1.05 10.05 -12.16
C SER A 33 -0.63 9.05 -13.24
N GLY A 34 -0.87 7.75 -12.97
CA GLY A 34 -0.71 6.70 -13.98
C GLY A 34 0.72 6.52 -14.50
N GLU A 35 1.70 6.57 -13.60
CA GLU A 35 3.12 6.33 -13.90
C GLU A 35 3.74 7.31 -14.94
N GLN A 36 3.18 8.53 -15.08
CA GLN A 36 3.70 9.53 -16.03
C GLN A 36 5.16 9.94 -15.77
N LEU A 37 5.63 9.84 -14.53
CA LEU A 37 7.02 10.15 -14.14
C LEU A 37 7.91 8.89 -14.01
N GLY A 38 7.37 7.71 -14.26
CA GLY A 38 8.06 6.43 -14.13
C GLY A 38 7.34 5.46 -13.20
N LYS A 39 7.90 4.26 -13.06
CA LYS A 39 7.40 3.25 -12.12
C LYS A 39 7.61 3.72 -10.68
N GLU A 40 6.82 3.20 -9.76
CA GLU A 40 6.87 3.55 -8.33
C GLU A 40 8.29 3.48 -7.75
N SER A 41 9.02 2.39 -8.01
CA SER A 41 10.41 2.20 -7.57
C SER A 41 11.38 3.25 -8.14
N ASP A 42 11.22 3.61 -9.42
CA ASP A 42 12.09 4.57 -10.09
C ASP A 42 11.88 5.98 -9.52
N VAL A 43 10.61 6.35 -9.29
CA VAL A 43 10.26 7.66 -8.72
C VAL A 43 10.71 7.74 -7.26
N THR A 44 10.47 6.70 -6.43
CA THR A 44 10.93 6.66 -5.03
C THR A 44 12.46 6.79 -4.94
N SER A 45 13.19 6.06 -5.80
CA SER A 45 14.64 6.17 -5.90
C SER A 45 15.08 7.58 -6.32
N SER A 46 14.39 8.20 -7.27
CA SER A 46 14.65 9.58 -7.72
C SER A 46 14.48 10.59 -6.59
N VAL A 47 13.43 10.46 -5.76
CA VAL A 47 13.19 11.31 -4.57
C VAL A 47 14.30 11.09 -3.54
N SER A 48 14.67 9.85 -3.25
CA SER A 48 15.78 9.52 -2.35
C SER A 48 17.10 10.16 -2.77
N MET A 49 17.37 10.21 -4.07
CA MET A 49 18.58 10.84 -4.62
C MET A 49 18.51 12.37 -4.72
N GLY A 50 17.39 13.00 -4.38
CA GLY A 50 17.18 14.44 -4.53
C GLY A 50 17.14 14.91 -5.99
N ALA A 51 16.73 14.06 -6.92
CA ALA A 51 16.74 14.30 -8.37
C ALA A 51 15.52 15.10 -8.84
N LYS A 52 15.07 16.10 -8.20
CA LYS A 52 14.03 17.11 -8.56
C LYS A 52 12.99 16.73 -9.64
N THR A 53 12.80 15.44 -9.89
CA THR A 53 11.80 14.91 -10.81
C THR A 53 10.43 14.97 -10.17
N CYS A 54 10.38 14.63 -8.89
CA CYS A 54 9.22 14.62 -8.04
C CYS A 54 9.62 15.07 -6.63
N ASP A 55 8.78 15.82 -5.94
CA ASP A 55 9.06 16.31 -4.60
C ASP A 55 8.35 15.46 -3.54
N ILE A 56 7.19 14.85 -3.88
CA ILE A 56 6.45 13.90 -3.04
C ILE A 56 6.07 12.70 -3.90
N VAL A 57 6.38 11.51 -3.44
CA VAL A 57 5.89 10.24 -4.02
C VAL A 57 4.85 9.62 -3.11
N ALA A 58 3.75 9.14 -3.70
CA ALA A 58 2.82 8.23 -3.03
C ALA A 58 3.23 6.80 -3.38
N CYS A 59 3.76 6.07 -2.40
CA CYS A 59 4.27 4.71 -2.60
C CYS A 59 3.84 3.77 -1.47
N GLY A 60 3.88 2.49 -1.75
CA GLY A 60 3.67 1.47 -0.72
C GLY A 60 4.80 1.44 0.31
N PRO A 61 4.53 1.02 1.56
CA PRO A 61 5.58 0.86 2.58
C PRO A 61 6.73 -0.06 2.13
N SER A 62 6.47 -1.02 1.26
CA SER A 62 7.49 -1.89 0.66
C SER A 62 8.60 -1.15 -0.09
N GLU A 63 8.29 0.00 -0.70
CA GLU A 63 9.32 0.84 -1.31
C GLU A 63 10.22 1.47 -0.26
N LEU A 64 9.67 1.88 0.87
CA LEU A 64 10.42 2.44 1.99
C LEU A 64 11.24 1.37 2.73
N ALA A 65 10.73 0.13 2.78
CA ALA A 65 11.43 -1.01 3.37
C ALA A 65 12.78 -1.33 2.68
N LYS A 66 12.98 -0.89 1.45
CA LYS A 66 14.28 -0.99 0.74
C LYS A 66 15.36 -0.09 1.37
N TYR A 67 14.96 0.95 2.10
CA TYR A 67 15.84 1.92 2.77
C TYR A 67 15.87 1.73 4.29
N ASP A 68 14.75 1.40 4.90
CA ASP A 68 14.64 1.00 6.30
C ASP A 68 13.75 -0.25 6.41
N PRO A 69 14.33 -1.45 6.62
CA PRO A 69 13.59 -2.71 6.62
C PRO A 69 12.43 -2.79 7.63
N THR A 70 12.42 -1.91 8.64
CA THR A 70 11.33 -1.83 9.63
C THR A 70 9.99 -1.47 8.97
N PHE A 71 10.00 -0.73 7.87
CA PHE A 71 8.77 -0.40 7.11
C PHE A 71 8.05 -1.62 6.53
N SER A 72 8.72 -2.76 6.43
CA SER A 72 8.06 -4.02 6.03
C SER A 72 6.95 -4.45 6.99
N LEU A 73 6.91 -3.91 8.21
CA LEU A 73 5.85 -4.15 9.18
C LEU A 73 4.47 -3.71 8.67
N PHE A 74 4.40 -2.60 7.92
CA PHE A 74 3.13 -2.08 7.38
C PHE A 74 2.55 -2.93 6.25
N ASP A 75 3.36 -3.80 5.63
CA ASP A 75 2.93 -4.76 4.62
C ASP A 75 2.90 -6.20 5.17
N ALA A 76 3.17 -6.38 6.46
CA ALA A 76 3.18 -7.71 7.06
C ALA A 76 1.74 -8.24 7.25
N PRO A 77 1.49 -9.52 6.94
CA PRO A 77 0.15 -10.06 6.96
C PRO A 77 -0.43 -10.13 8.38
N TYR A 78 -1.70 -9.77 8.53
CA TYR A 78 -2.49 -9.84 9.76
C TYR A 78 -1.91 -9.08 10.98
N VAL A 79 -1.11 -8.04 10.75
CA VAL A 79 -0.62 -7.15 11.83
C VAL A 79 -1.74 -6.26 12.34
N PHE A 80 -2.55 -5.71 11.43
CA PHE A 80 -3.69 -4.87 11.74
C PHE A 80 -5.01 -5.60 11.49
N ASN A 81 -6.02 -5.30 12.32
CA ASN A 81 -7.36 -5.88 12.19
C ASN A 81 -8.18 -5.16 11.11
N ASP A 82 -7.95 -3.85 10.94
CA ASP A 82 -8.70 -2.97 10.03
C ASP A 82 -7.89 -1.73 9.64
N GLY A 83 -8.44 -0.95 8.72
CA GLY A 83 -7.82 0.29 8.23
C GLY A 83 -7.70 1.37 9.31
N ASP A 84 -8.65 1.45 10.24
CA ASP A 84 -8.63 2.47 11.31
C ASP A 84 -7.47 2.22 12.27
N SER A 85 -7.23 0.97 12.66
CA SER A 85 -6.10 0.56 13.50
C SER A 85 -4.76 0.86 12.83
N MET A 86 -4.63 0.54 11.53
CA MET A 86 -3.43 0.82 10.75
C MET A 86 -3.17 2.33 10.64
N VAL A 87 -4.18 3.13 10.27
CA VAL A 87 -4.05 4.59 10.13
C VAL A 87 -3.77 5.25 11.47
N ALA A 88 -4.41 4.78 12.56
CA ALA A 88 -4.15 5.28 13.90
C ALA A 88 -2.70 5.07 14.31
N PHE A 89 -2.13 3.88 14.07
CA PHE A 89 -0.71 3.61 14.32
C PHE A 89 0.18 4.47 13.40
N ALA A 90 -0.06 4.43 12.09
CA ALA A 90 0.80 5.08 11.10
C ALA A 90 0.86 6.62 11.23
N ASN A 91 -0.12 7.24 11.88
CA ASN A 91 -0.19 8.69 12.10
C ASN A 91 -0.07 9.07 13.59
N SER A 92 0.38 8.13 14.45
CA SER A 92 0.62 8.38 15.87
C SER A 92 1.97 9.03 16.15
N ASP A 93 2.14 9.55 17.36
CA ASP A 93 3.42 10.11 17.80
C ASP A 93 4.48 9.01 17.96
N GLU A 94 4.08 7.78 18.26
CA GLU A 94 4.96 6.63 18.47
C GLU A 94 5.80 6.34 17.22
N VAL A 95 5.21 6.45 16.02
CA VAL A 95 5.88 6.11 14.76
C VAL A 95 6.83 7.21 14.25
N GLN A 96 6.80 8.43 14.83
CA GLN A 96 7.61 9.56 14.33
C GLN A 96 9.10 9.26 14.33
N SER A 97 9.60 8.56 15.36
CA SER A 97 11.03 8.18 15.41
C SER A 97 11.47 7.27 14.27
N LEU A 98 10.55 6.40 13.78
CA LEU A 98 10.78 5.57 12.60
C LEU A 98 10.83 6.43 11.32
N TYR A 99 9.94 7.41 11.19
CA TYR A 99 9.93 8.34 10.05
C TYR A 99 11.16 9.23 10.00
N ASP A 100 11.62 9.73 11.16
CA ASP A 100 12.86 10.49 11.26
C ASP A 100 14.08 9.64 10.90
N SER A 101 14.15 8.40 11.37
CA SER A 101 15.20 7.45 11.01
C SER A 101 15.26 7.20 9.50
N LEU A 102 14.12 7.02 8.84
CA LEU A 102 14.06 6.87 7.38
C LEU A 102 14.60 8.11 6.67
N ALA A 103 14.18 9.31 7.11
CA ALA A 103 14.61 10.57 6.50
C ALA A 103 16.13 10.78 6.62
N GLU A 104 16.71 10.43 7.76
CA GLU A 104 18.17 10.52 7.99
C GLU A 104 18.96 9.54 7.12
N LYS A 105 18.45 8.31 6.94
CA LYS A 105 19.14 7.26 6.18
C LYS A 105 19.03 7.42 4.67
N SER A 106 17.92 7.98 4.19
CA SER A 106 17.55 7.84 2.77
C SER A 106 17.08 9.11 2.08
N ASN A 107 17.04 10.25 2.77
CA ASN A 107 16.44 11.49 2.25
C ASN A 107 14.94 11.36 1.93
N LEU A 108 14.27 10.33 2.44
CA LEU A 108 12.83 10.07 2.28
C LEU A 108 12.11 10.39 3.58
N ARG A 109 11.34 11.46 3.62
CA ARG A 109 10.50 11.82 4.77
C ARG A 109 9.08 11.33 4.57
N CYS A 110 8.67 10.31 5.31
CA CYS A 110 7.27 9.93 5.40
C CYS A 110 6.49 11.02 6.16
N LEU A 111 5.45 11.56 5.53
CA LEU A 111 4.59 12.60 6.10
C LEU A 111 3.31 12.04 6.71
N GLY A 112 2.91 10.84 6.31
CA GLY A 112 1.71 10.15 6.78
C GLY A 112 1.34 9.01 5.85
N MET A 113 0.37 8.19 6.28
CA MET A 113 -0.15 7.07 5.51
C MET A 113 -1.68 7.08 5.52
N TYR A 114 -2.27 6.59 4.45
CA TYR A 114 -3.70 6.34 4.35
C TYR A 114 -3.97 4.86 4.06
N TYR A 115 -5.16 4.41 4.45
CA TYR A 115 -5.66 3.09 4.13
C TYR A 115 -5.93 2.97 2.63
N TYR A 116 -5.37 1.94 2.02
CA TYR A 116 -5.48 1.67 0.59
C TYR A 116 -6.48 0.55 0.28
N GLY A 117 -6.91 -0.19 1.28
CA GLY A 117 -7.84 -1.28 1.21
C GLY A 117 -7.28 -2.58 1.82
N SER A 118 -8.18 -3.52 2.11
CA SER A 118 -7.79 -4.89 2.48
C SER A 118 -7.40 -5.67 1.23
N ARG A 119 -6.25 -6.37 1.29
CA ARG A 119 -5.75 -7.13 0.13
C ARG A 119 -6.37 -8.51 0.08
N GLU A 120 -6.96 -8.78 -1.08
CA GLU A 120 -7.63 -10.03 -1.40
C GLU A 120 -6.93 -10.75 -2.55
N VAL A 121 -7.07 -12.07 -2.60
CA VAL A 121 -6.50 -12.88 -3.69
C VAL A 121 -7.51 -13.06 -4.81
N THR A 122 -7.12 -12.77 -6.06
CA THR A 122 -7.92 -13.15 -7.23
C THR A 122 -7.20 -14.20 -8.07
N THR A 123 -7.96 -15.18 -8.56
CA THR A 123 -7.41 -16.28 -9.37
C THR A 123 -8.34 -16.68 -10.50
N ASN A 124 -7.77 -17.22 -11.58
CA ASN A 124 -8.54 -17.75 -12.70
C ASN A 124 -9.05 -19.18 -12.47
N LYS A 125 -8.37 -19.99 -11.65
CA LYS A 125 -8.69 -21.45 -11.50
C LYS A 125 -8.94 -21.90 -10.07
N TYR A 126 -8.43 -21.17 -9.08
CA TYR A 126 -8.37 -21.63 -7.70
C TYR A 126 -9.47 -20.98 -6.86
N ALA A 127 -10.54 -21.70 -6.55
CA ALA A 127 -11.56 -21.28 -5.59
C ALA A 127 -11.17 -21.77 -4.17
N ALA A 128 -9.94 -21.45 -3.76
CA ALA A 128 -9.32 -21.98 -2.57
C ALA A 128 -9.91 -21.36 -1.29
N LYS A 129 -10.18 -22.21 -0.30
CA LYS A 129 -10.61 -21.79 1.05
C LYS A 129 -9.51 -21.91 2.09
N THR A 130 -8.44 -22.62 1.77
CA THR A 130 -7.30 -22.86 2.67
C THR A 130 -5.98 -22.69 1.91
N PRO A 131 -4.85 -22.42 2.60
CA PRO A 131 -3.54 -22.33 1.96
C PRO A 131 -3.16 -23.59 1.14
N ALA A 132 -3.58 -24.78 1.62
CA ALA A 132 -3.26 -26.03 0.96
C ALA A 132 -3.89 -26.12 -0.45
N GLU A 133 -5.04 -25.49 -0.65
CA GLU A 133 -5.77 -25.47 -1.93
C GLU A 133 -5.17 -24.47 -2.94
N LEU A 134 -4.33 -23.52 -2.49
CA LEU A 134 -3.54 -22.63 -3.37
C LEU A 134 -2.22 -23.26 -3.83
N LYS A 135 -1.92 -24.47 -3.42
CA LYS A 135 -0.69 -25.14 -3.84
C LYS A 135 -0.59 -25.28 -5.36
N GLY A 136 0.49 -24.73 -5.93
CA GLY A 136 0.73 -24.72 -7.36
C GLY A 136 0.18 -23.49 -8.10
N CYS A 137 -0.62 -22.66 -7.43
CA CYS A 137 -1.05 -21.35 -7.95
C CYS A 137 0.16 -20.43 -8.09
N LYS A 138 0.44 -19.97 -9.29
CA LYS A 138 1.42 -18.90 -9.53
C LYS A 138 0.74 -17.57 -9.24
N LEU A 139 1.00 -17.03 -8.05
CA LEU A 139 0.40 -15.78 -7.59
C LEU A 139 1.34 -14.63 -7.88
N ARG A 140 0.91 -13.67 -8.68
CA ARG A 140 1.67 -12.43 -8.86
C ARG A 140 1.66 -11.64 -7.57
N VAL A 141 2.83 -11.15 -7.17
CA VAL A 141 3.02 -10.22 -6.05
C VAL A 141 3.86 -9.01 -6.49
N PRO A 142 3.79 -7.86 -5.79
CA PRO A 142 4.69 -6.74 -6.05
C PRO A 142 6.16 -7.09 -5.74
N ASP A 143 7.09 -6.25 -6.22
CA ASP A 143 8.54 -6.40 -6.00
C ASP A 143 8.92 -6.03 -4.56
N SER A 144 8.70 -6.97 -3.65
CA SER A 144 8.96 -6.81 -2.22
C SER A 144 9.28 -8.18 -1.59
N GLU A 145 10.27 -8.22 -0.71
CA GLU A 145 10.60 -9.43 0.05
C GLU A 145 9.43 -9.87 0.95
N MET A 146 8.70 -8.90 1.54
CA MET A 146 7.53 -9.19 2.35
C MET A 146 6.41 -9.79 1.49
N ALA A 147 6.20 -9.26 0.28
CA ALA A 147 5.19 -9.78 -0.65
C ALA A 147 5.51 -11.21 -1.11
N MET A 148 6.79 -11.50 -1.35
CA MET A 148 7.24 -12.88 -1.61
C MET A 148 6.98 -13.79 -0.41
N ALA A 149 7.24 -13.30 0.81
CA ALA A 149 7.04 -14.08 2.03
C ALA A 149 5.55 -14.37 2.28
N TYR A 150 4.66 -13.36 2.23
CA TYR A 150 3.24 -13.63 2.45
C TYR A 150 2.60 -14.41 1.30
N GLY A 151 3.00 -14.17 0.05
CA GLY A 151 2.52 -14.98 -1.08
C GLY A 151 2.82 -16.47 -0.91
N ALA A 152 4.01 -16.81 -0.38
CA ALA A 152 4.35 -18.18 -0.03
C ALA A 152 3.55 -18.71 1.18
N ALA A 153 3.34 -17.87 2.21
CA ALA A 153 2.56 -18.21 3.40
C ALA A 153 1.06 -18.42 3.06
N LEU A 154 0.53 -17.73 2.05
CA LEU A 154 -0.82 -17.98 1.50
C LEU A 154 -0.92 -19.35 0.81
N GLY A 155 0.19 -20.09 0.65
CA GLY A 155 0.22 -21.42 0.02
C GLY A 155 0.49 -21.40 -1.48
N ALA A 156 0.67 -20.22 -2.09
CA ALA A 156 0.92 -20.05 -3.50
C ALA A 156 2.42 -20.09 -3.85
N THR A 157 2.73 -20.06 -5.14
CA THR A 157 4.07 -19.82 -5.66
C THR A 157 4.13 -18.34 -6.09
N PRO A 158 4.76 -17.44 -5.31
CA PRO A 158 4.79 -16.03 -5.64
C PRO A 158 5.68 -15.74 -6.84
N VAL A 159 5.22 -14.84 -7.71
CA VAL A 159 5.93 -14.39 -8.92
C VAL A 159 5.94 -12.87 -8.94
N VAL A 160 7.11 -12.26 -8.92
CA VAL A 160 7.26 -10.79 -8.99
C VAL A 160 6.96 -10.29 -10.41
N MET A 161 6.09 -9.28 -10.50
CA MET A 161 5.73 -8.63 -11.77
C MET A 161 5.20 -7.22 -11.50
N SER A 162 5.45 -6.24 -12.39
CA SER A 162 4.88 -4.90 -12.26
C SER A 162 3.35 -4.93 -12.43
N LEU A 163 2.62 -3.98 -11.79
CA LEU A 163 1.15 -4.01 -11.83
C LEU A 163 0.60 -3.87 -13.25
N GLY A 164 1.23 -3.04 -14.08
CA GLY A 164 0.79 -2.82 -15.46
C GLY A 164 0.88 -4.06 -16.36
N GLU A 165 1.68 -5.07 -15.95
CA GLU A 165 1.87 -6.32 -16.71
C GLU A 165 0.91 -7.44 -16.26
N VAL A 166 0.22 -7.26 -15.11
CA VAL A 166 -0.54 -8.36 -14.44
C VAL A 166 -1.70 -8.85 -15.29
N TYR A 167 -2.52 -7.95 -15.84
CA TYR A 167 -3.68 -8.33 -16.66
C TYR A 167 -3.26 -9.26 -17.80
N MET A 168 -2.26 -8.85 -18.56
CA MET A 168 -1.73 -9.67 -19.67
C MET A 168 -1.04 -10.94 -19.17
N GLY A 169 -0.34 -10.87 -18.04
CA GLY A 169 0.31 -12.02 -17.41
C GLY A 169 -0.69 -13.12 -17.03
N ILE A 170 -1.85 -12.76 -16.48
CA ILE A 170 -2.92 -13.70 -16.17
C ILE A 170 -3.59 -14.21 -17.46
N GLN A 171 -3.92 -13.32 -18.39
CA GLN A 171 -4.56 -13.67 -19.66
C GLN A 171 -3.73 -14.66 -20.46
N GLN A 172 -2.40 -14.53 -20.45
CA GLN A 172 -1.46 -15.40 -21.15
C GLN A 172 -1.07 -16.65 -20.33
N GLY A 173 -1.52 -16.78 -19.08
CA GLY A 173 -1.19 -17.92 -18.22
C GLY A 173 0.24 -17.93 -17.68
N VAL A 174 0.93 -16.78 -17.67
CA VAL A 174 2.24 -16.62 -17.02
C VAL A 174 2.09 -16.76 -15.51
N VAL A 175 1.02 -16.16 -14.96
CA VAL A 175 0.55 -16.29 -13.59
C VAL A 175 -0.91 -16.72 -13.57
N ASP A 176 -1.37 -17.33 -12.47
CA ASP A 176 -2.74 -17.83 -12.30
C ASP A 176 -3.64 -16.84 -11.55
N GLY A 177 -3.05 -15.79 -10.98
CA GLY A 177 -3.77 -14.79 -10.20
C GLY A 177 -2.85 -13.71 -9.66
N GLN A 178 -3.43 -12.84 -8.83
CA GLN A 178 -2.75 -11.74 -8.18
C GLN A 178 -3.43 -11.44 -6.82
N GLU A 179 -2.90 -10.52 -6.04
CA GLU A 179 -3.49 -10.03 -4.82
C GLU A 179 -3.43 -8.48 -4.79
N ASN A 180 -4.54 -7.86 -4.42
CA ASN A 180 -4.70 -6.41 -4.28
C ASN A 180 -6.01 -6.07 -3.55
N PRO A 181 -6.19 -4.82 -3.08
CA PRO A 181 -7.47 -4.33 -2.60
C PRO A 181 -8.55 -4.28 -3.69
N LEU A 182 -9.81 -4.36 -3.29
CA LEU A 182 -10.97 -4.36 -4.20
C LEU A 182 -11.00 -3.18 -5.19
N PRO A 183 -10.65 -1.93 -4.79
CA PRO A 183 -10.58 -0.83 -5.76
C PRO A 183 -9.58 -1.08 -6.88
N THR A 184 -8.43 -1.67 -6.57
CA THR A 184 -7.40 -2.02 -7.57
C THR A 184 -7.84 -3.16 -8.46
N ILE A 185 -8.49 -4.18 -7.91
CA ILE A 185 -9.06 -5.30 -8.68
C ILE A 185 -10.06 -4.77 -9.69
N ASN A 186 -10.94 -3.86 -9.27
CA ASN A 186 -11.96 -3.28 -10.13
C ASN A 186 -11.36 -2.34 -11.20
N SER A 187 -10.47 -1.42 -10.83
CA SER A 187 -9.92 -0.40 -11.74
C SER A 187 -8.99 -0.98 -12.81
N ASN A 188 -8.32 -2.11 -12.51
CA ASN A 188 -7.48 -2.83 -13.48
C ASN A 188 -8.23 -3.95 -14.21
N ALA A 189 -9.55 -4.04 -14.04
CA ALA A 189 -10.40 -5.02 -14.70
C ALA A 189 -9.96 -6.49 -14.50
N PHE A 190 -9.36 -6.82 -13.34
CA PHE A 190 -8.89 -8.19 -13.08
C PHE A 190 -10.05 -9.21 -13.04
N TYR A 191 -11.29 -8.75 -12.84
CA TYR A 191 -12.50 -9.56 -12.96
C TYR A 191 -12.73 -10.14 -14.37
N GLU A 192 -12.09 -9.59 -15.42
CA GLU A 192 -12.19 -10.12 -16.79
C GLU A 192 -11.27 -11.33 -17.02
N VAL A 193 -10.24 -11.50 -16.20
CA VAL A 193 -9.19 -12.53 -16.33
C VAL A 193 -9.05 -13.43 -15.10
N CYS A 194 -9.82 -13.16 -14.04
CA CYS A 194 -9.91 -13.96 -12.82
C CYS A 194 -11.37 -14.27 -12.51
N ASP A 195 -11.68 -15.55 -12.31
CA ASP A 195 -13.03 -16.01 -11.99
C ASP A 195 -13.35 -15.94 -10.49
N ASN A 196 -12.32 -16.01 -9.63
CA ASN A 196 -12.49 -16.14 -8.18
C ASN A 196 -11.88 -14.95 -7.44
N LEU A 197 -12.59 -14.48 -6.42
CA LEU A 197 -12.13 -13.52 -5.42
C LEU A 197 -12.17 -14.20 -4.05
N LEU A 198 -10.99 -14.43 -3.47
CA LEU A 198 -10.82 -15.07 -2.18
C LEU A 198 -10.66 -13.99 -1.12
N MET A 199 -11.60 -13.91 -0.18
CA MET A 199 -11.65 -12.88 0.88
C MET A 199 -10.69 -13.22 2.01
N THR A 200 -9.40 -13.04 1.72
CA THR A 200 -8.30 -13.42 2.62
C THR A 200 -7.99 -12.38 3.66
N ASP A 201 -8.24 -11.10 3.39
CA ASP A 201 -7.89 -9.94 4.24
C ASP A 201 -6.46 -10.05 4.80
N HIS A 202 -5.54 -10.54 3.99
CA HIS A 202 -4.22 -10.95 4.48
C HIS A 202 -3.30 -9.77 4.80
N VAL A 203 -3.51 -8.58 4.18
CA VAL A 203 -2.78 -7.35 4.49
C VAL A 203 -3.74 -6.17 4.47
N ILE A 204 -3.74 -5.39 5.55
CA ILE A 204 -4.36 -4.07 5.60
C ILE A 204 -3.39 -3.09 4.97
N ALA A 205 -3.60 -2.79 3.69
CA ALA A 205 -2.63 -2.08 2.88
C ALA A 205 -2.64 -0.57 3.13
N ALA A 206 -1.44 0.01 3.12
CA ALA A 206 -1.21 1.44 3.24
C ALA A 206 -0.57 2.01 1.97
N VAL A 207 -0.76 3.31 1.75
CA VAL A 207 0.07 4.11 0.86
C VAL A 207 0.59 5.30 1.64
N THR A 208 1.89 5.58 1.47
CA THR A 208 2.59 6.66 2.15
C THR A 208 2.62 7.91 1.28
N TYR A 209 2.64 9.08 1.92
CA TYR A 209 3.10 10.32 1.31
C TYR A 209 4.53 10.57 1.76
N THR A 210 5.47 10.38 0.86
CA THR A 210 6.90 10.44 1.15
C THR A 210 7.56 11.55 0.34
N MET A 211 8.18 12.50 1.05
CA MET A 211 8.75 13.73 0.51
C MET A 211 10.27 13.68 0.50
N ASP A 212 10.90 14.40 -0.44
CA ASP A 212 12.33 14.71 -0.40
C ASP A 212 12.65 15.53 0.86
N GLU A 213 13.50 14.99 1.73
CA GLU A 213 13.89 15.61 3.00
C GLU A 213 14.58 16.96 2.81
N ASN A 214 15.32 17.16 1.72
CA ASN A 214 15.93 18.46 1.44
C ASN A 214 14.87 19.51 1.08
N VAL A 215 13.84 19.13 0.35
CA VAL A 215 12.69 20.00 0.06
C VAL A 215 11.96 20.33 1.37
N TRP A 216 11.70 19.32 2.21
CA TRP A 216 11.10 19.51 3.53
C TRP A 216 11.90 20.49 4.39
N LYS A 217 13.20 20.29 4.55
CA LYS A 217 14.09 21.15 5.34
C LYS A 217 14.21 22.57 4.79
N SER A 218 13.93 22.77 3.50
CA SER A 218 13.94 24.10 2.89
C SER A 218 12.71 24.94 3.21
N MET A 219 11.64 24.31 3.74
CA MET A 219 10.42 25.01 4.12
C MET A 219 10.56 25.66 5.51
N PRO A 220 10.01 26.87 5.72
CA PRO A 220 9.82 27.43 7.05
C PRO A 220 8.95 26.51 7.93
N ALA A 221 9.15 26.55 9.25
CA ALA A 221 8.47 25.64 10.18
C ALA A 221 6.92 25.76 10.14
N ASP A 222 6.41 26.98 10.03
CA ASP A 222 4.98 27.23 9.88
C ASP A 222 4.38 26.61 8.62
N LEU A 223 5.15 26.61 7.53
CA LEU A 223 4.73 25.96 6.30
C LEU A 223 4.80 24.42 6.41
N GLN A 224 5.78 23.87 7.12
CA GLN A 224 5.87 22.44 7.41
C GLN A 224 4.65 21.96 8.20
N ASP A 225 4.21 22.72 9.20
CA ASP A 225 3.04 22.41 10.01
C ASP A 225 1.76 22.38 9.16
N ILE A 226 1.57 23.39 8.28
CA ILE A 226 0.43 23.44 7.35
C ILE A 226 0.45 22.22 6.40
N VAL A 227 1.61 21.89 5.84
CA VAL A 227 1.75 20.74 4.93
C VAL A 227 1.41 19.43 5.65
N LYS A 228 1.88 19.23 6.89
CA LYS A 228 1.51 18.06 7.71
C LYS A 228 0.02 17.97 7.93
N GLU A 229 -0.62 19.06 8.34
CA GLU A 229 -2.07 19.09 8.57
C GLU A 229 -2.85 18.76 7.30
N CYS A 230 -2.44 19.30 6.15
CA CYS A 230 -3.03 18.98 4.85
C CYS A 230 -2.88 17.50 4.50
N VAL A 231 -1.71 16.90 4.76
CA VAL A 231 -1.46 15.47 4.53
C VAL A 231 -2.36 14.63 5.43
N PHE A 232 -2.44 14.90 6.72
CA PHE A 232 -3.30 14.15 7.65
C PHE A 232 -4.79 14.25 7.28
N THR A 233 -5.27 15.45 6.96
CA THR A 233 -6.65 15.66 6.49
C THR A 233 -6.92 14.86 5.21
N SER A 234 -5.94 14.82 4.30
CA SER A 234 -6.05 14.05 3.07
C SER A 234 -6.05 12.54 3.34
N CYS A 235 -5.18 12.06 4.21
CA CYS A 235 -5.12 10.64 4.61
C CYS A 235 -6.46 10.18 5.22
N ASP A 236 -7.03 10.98 6.12
CA ASP A 236 -8.32 10.68 6.74
C ASP A 236 -9.47 10.65 5.71
N SER A 237 -9.54 11.66 4.82
CA SER A 237 -10.56 11.71 3.77
C SER A 237 -10.48 10.53 2.81
N ILE A 238 -9.25 10.17 2.38
CA ILE A 238 -9.01 9.07 1.46
C ILE A 238 -9.37 7.73 2.12
N THR A 239 -8.96 7.53 3.36
CA THR A 239 -9.29 6.32 4.13
C THR A 239 -10.81 6.11 4.17
N LYS A 240 -11.57 7.15 4.51
CA LYS A 240 -13.05 7.09 4.54
C LYS A 240 -13.66 6.81 3.16
N ASP A 241 -13.14 7.46 2.12
CA ASP A 241 -13.61 7.26 0.74
C ASP A 241 -13.36 5.80 0.30
N ILE A 242 -12.23 5.20 0.65
CA ILE A 242 -11.89 3.80 0.30
C ILE A 242 -12.75 2.82 1.10
N GLN A 243 -12.89 3.02 2.42
CA GLN A 243 -13.76 2.18 3.25
C GLN A 243 -15.21 2.17 2.75
N ALA A 244 -15.73 3.34 2.34
CA ALA A 244 -17.07 3.43 1.76
C ALA A 244 -17.19 2.68 0.42
N GLN A 245 -16.15 2.73 -0.41
CA GLN A 245 -16.14 2.02 -1.70
C GLN A 245 -16.02 0.50 -1.55
N GLU A 246 -15.23 0.01 -0.60
CA GLU A 246 -15.04 -1.43 -0.40
C GLU A 246 -16.35 -2.17 -0.11
N ALA A 247 -17.26 -1.54 0.66
CA ALA A 247 -18.57 -2.13 0.96
C ALA A 247 -19.42 -2.37 -0.31
N GLU A 248 -19.28 -1.52 -1.32
CA GLU A 248 -20.03 -1.63 -2.58
C GLU A 248 -19.28 -2.45 -3.64
N LEU A 249 -17.96 -2.48 -3.57
CA LEU A 249 -17.14 -3.12 -4.61
C LEU A 249 -17.22 -4.64 -4.61
N GLN A 250 -17.41 -5.26 -3.46
CA GLN A 250 -17.61 -6.71 -3.39
C GLN A 250 -18.87 -7.14 -4.18
N ASP A 251 -19.98 -6.43 -3.99
CA ASP A 251 -21.21 -6.68 -4.73
C ASP A 251 -21.03 -6.36 -6.23
N THR A 252 -20.36 -5.28 -6.55
CA THR A 252 -20.04 -4.90 -7.93
C THR A 252 -19.21 -5.99 -8.64
N LEU A 253 -18.18 -6.53 -7.99
CA LEU A 253 -17.33 -7.59 -8.56
C LEU A 253 -18.11 -8.90 -8.73
N LYS A 254 -19.03 -9.21 -7.80
CA LYS A 254 -19.94 -10.32 -7.92
C LYS A 254 -20.90 -10.15 -9.10
N GLU A 255 -21.48 -8.96 -9.30
CA GLU A 255 -22.32 -8.65 -10.46
C GLU A 255 -21.55 -8.75 -11.79
N LYS A 256 -20.25 -8.47 -11.77
CA LYS A 256 -19.33 -8.66 -12.90
C LYS A 256 -18.93 -10.10 -13.14
N GLY A 257 -19.46 -11.04 -12.35
CA GLY A 257 -19.32 -12.48 -12.57
C GLY A 257 -18.25 -13.15 -11.71
N MET A 258 -17.57 -12.44 -10.80
CA MET A 258 -16.62 -13.09 -9.91
C MET A 258 -17.31 -14.00 -8.87
N ASN A 259 -16.76 -15.17 -8.65
CA ASN A 259 -17.12 -16.07 -7.56
C ASN A 259 -16.45 -15.58 -6.26
N ILE A 260 -17.23 -15.06 -5.34
CA ILE A 260 -16.75 -14.61 -4.03
C ILE A 260 -16.57 -15.83 -3.13
N VAL A 261 -15.35 -16.08 -2.69
CA VAL A 261 -14.97 -17.24 -1.88
C VAL A 261 -14.65 -16.80 -0.46
N GLU A 262 -15.51 -17.13 0.48
CA GLU A 262 -15.22 -17.02 1.90
C GLU A 262 -14.19 -18.07 2.30
N VAL A 263 -13.06 -17.63 2.87
CA VAL A 263 -11.94 -18.49 3.22
C VAL A 263 -11.88 -18.81 4.72
N ASP A 264 -11.16 -19.85 5.07
CA ASP A 264 -10.77 -20.15 6.44
C ASP A 264 -9.59 -19.23 6.86
N LYS A 265 -9.94 -18.05 7.37
CA LYS A 265 -8.93 -17.03 7.77
C LYS A 265 -7.98 -17.55 8.86
N ASP A 266 -8.44 -18.42 9.75
CA ASP A 266 -7.60 -18.97 10.81
C ASP A 266 -6.52 -19.91 10.23
N ALA A 267 -6.85 -20.68 9.20
CA ALA A 267 -5.89 -21.50 8.47
C ALA A 267 -4.83 -20.63 7.76
N PHE A 268 -5.21 -19.48 7.18
CA PHE A 268 -4.26 -18.55 6.57
C PHE A 268 -3.40 -17.86 7.62
N LYS A 269 -3.99 -17.38 8.73
CA LYS A 269 -3.25 -16.76 9.85
C LYS A 269 -2.23 -17.71 10.47
N ALA A 270 -2.54 -18.99 10.60
CA ALA A 270 -1.61 -19.97 11.15
C ALA A 270 -0.30 -20.09 10.35
N ASN A 271 -0.34 -19.84 9.04
CA ASN A 271 0.82 -19.96 8.16
C ASN A 271 1.79 -18.77 8.21
N VAL A 272 1.38 -17.61 8.78
CA VAL A 272 2.22 -16.40 8.75
C VAL A 272 3.18 -16.30 9.92
N GLN A 273 3.09 -17.16 10.94
CA GLN A 273 3.97 -17.11 12.13
C GLN A 273 5.45 -17.13 11.76
N GLY A 274 5.84 -17.91 10.77
CA GLY A 274 7.23 -17.97 10.30
C GLY A 274 7.73 -16.63 9.70
N ILE A 275 6.83 -15.75 9.25
CA ILE A 275 7.19 -14.39 8.83
C ILE A 275 7.54 -13.56 10.06
N TYR A 276 6.71 -13.60 11.11
CA TYR A 276 6.96 -12.87 12.34
C TYR A 276 8.27 -13.29 13.00
N ASP A 277 8.54 -14.59 13.05
CA ASP A 277 9.80 -15.13 13.58
C ASP A 277 11.02 -14.65 12.77
N LYS A 278 10.91 -14.64 11.44
CA LYS A 278 11.97 -14.17 10.53
C LYS A 278 12.28 -12.69 10.72
N TYR A 279 11.27 -11.86 10.95
CA TYR A 279 11.42 -10.41 11.04
C TYR A 279 11.47 -9.88 12.47
N ALA A 280 11.48 -10.75 13.49
CA ALA A 280 11.47 -10.36 14.90
C ALA A 280 12.59 -9.35 15.25
N ASP A 281 13.82 -9.63 14.83
CA ASP A 281 14.96 -8.74 15.08
C ASP A 281 14.86 -7.41 14.28
N THR A 282 14.27 -7.44 13.09
CA THR A 282 14.08 -6.26 12.25
C THR A 282 13.04 -5.31 12.83
N TRP A 283 11.93 -5.86 13.32
CA TRP A 283 10.84 -5.05 13.85
C TRP A 283 11.01 -4.71 15.33
N GLY A 284 11.74 -5.55 16.13
CA GLY A 284 11.87 -5.35 17.57
C GLY A 284 10.50 -5.16 18.22
N ASP A 285 10.37 -4.09 19.01
CA ASP A 285 9.11 -3.78 19.72
C ASP A 285 8.00 -3.22 18.81
N TRP A 286 8.30 -2.88 17.54
CA TRP A 286 7.34 -2.24 16.63
C TRP A 286 6.12 -3.13 16.33
N LEU A 287 6.31 -4.46 16.25
CA LEU A 287 5.18 -5.37 16.04
C LEU A 287 4.17 -5.28 17.19
N ALA A 288 4.65 -5.35 18.43
CA ALA A 288 3.78 -5.26 19.61
C ALA A 288 3.12 -3.87 19.71
N THR A 289 3.88 -2.81 19.41
CA THR A 289 3.35 -1.44 19.38
C THR A 289 2.25 -1.30 18.33
N ALA A 290 2.47 -1.76 17.11
CA ALA A 290 1.47 -1.72 16.03
C ALA A 290 0.20 -2.50 16.42
N GLN A 291 0.35 -3.70 16.95
CA GLN A 291 -0.77 -4.55 17.39
C GLN A 291 -1.55 -3.96 18.58
N SER A 292 -0.95 -3.09 19.40
CA SER A 292 -1.65 -2.41 20.50
C SER A 292 -2.71 -1.42 20.03
N PHE A 293 -2.67 -0.99 18.76
CA PHE A 293 -3.69 -0.15 18.12
C PHE A 293 -4.91 -0.94 17.63
N ASN A 294 -4.82 -2.27 17.56
CA ASN A 294 -5.96 -3.12 17.21
C ASN A 294 -7.04 -3.06 18.31
N LYS A 295 -8.25 -2.78 17.91
CA LYS A 295 -9.41 -2.69 18.81
C LYS A 295 -10.24 -3.98 18.79
#